data_64f9e03b3f58ef1df9ce7d12460ce2fe
#
_entry.id   64f9e03b3f58ef1df9ce7d12460ce2fe
#
_cell.length_a   1.000
_cell.length_b   1.000
_cell.length_c   1.000
_cell.angle_alpha   90.00
_cell.angle_beta   90.00
_cell.angle_gamma   90.00
#
_symmetry.space_group_name_H-M   'P 1'
#
loop_
_entity.id
_entity.type
_entity.pdbx_description
1 polymer ?
#
loop_
_entity_poly.entity_id
_entity_poly.type
_entity_poly.pdbx_seq_one_letter_code
_entity_poly.pdbx_strand_id
1 'polypeptide(L)'
;MPVTLVPNRVVEALNSDGEFTLAARYWNARLRLFIGPDDYYVDVVDGVVAGLRVGATGFDSHTITVGGSVEAWEEILAATPRPFYQDFWSAFMRHGFTISGDLELVYAYYGALRRMVDILRTIHNEES
;
A
#
# COMPACT_ATOMS: atom_id res chain seq x y z
N MET A 1 16.81 0.33 7.38
CA MET A 1 15.81 1.19 8.07
C MET A 1 14.53 0.38 8.26
N PRO A 2 13.99 0.30 9.47
CA PRO A 2 12.70 -0.35 9.64
C PRO A 2 11.62 0.41 8.89
N VAL A 3 10.68 -0.33 8.33
CA VAL A 3 9.55 0.25 7.60
C VAL A 3 8.39 0.37 8.58
N THR A 4 8.02 1.61 8.89
CA THR A 4 6.89 1.91 9.78
C THR A 4 6.01 2.95 9.10
N LEU A 5 4.71 2.66 9.02
CA LEU A 5 3.75 3.60 8.47
C LEU A 5 3.14 4.44 9.61
N VAL A 6 3.21 5.76 9.46
CA VAL A 6 2.61 6.71 10.41
C VAL A 6 1.21 7.04 9.87
N PRO A 7 0.12 6.58 10.51
CA PRO A 7 -1.22 6.65 9.94
C PRO A 7 -1.65 8.03 9.44
N ASN A 8 -1.54 9.04 10.26
CA ASN A 8 -2.02 10.38 9.87
C ASN A 8 -1.26 10.95 8.68
N ARG A 9 0.05 10.70 8.64
CA ARG A 9 0.89 11.20 7.54
C ARG A 9 0.55 10.49 6.23
N VAL A 10 0.35 9.19 6.27
CA VAL A 10 -0.02 8.40 5.08
C VAL A 10 -1.38 8.82 4.56
N VAL A 11 -2.38 8.93 5.44
CA VAL A 11 -3.74 9.35 5.06
C VAL A 11 -3.72 10.74 4.42
N GLU A 12 -3.04 11.68 5.04
CA GLU A 12 -2.95 13.05 4.52
C GLU A 12 -2.26 13.08 3.15
N ALA A 13 -1.15 12.37 3.01
CA ALA A 13 -0.40 12.33 1.76
C ALA A 13 -1.23 11.74 0.62
N LEU A 14 -1.94 10.63 0.87
CA LEU A 14 -2.78 10.00 -0.13
C LEU A 14 -3.94 10.89 -0.55
N ASN A 15 -4.65 11.48 0.42
CA ASN A 15 -5.80 12.32 0.12
C ASN A 15 -5.43 13.65 -0.53
N SER A 16 -4.21 14.10 -0.37
CA SER A 16 -3.71 15.34 -0.99
C SER A 16 -3.11 15.12 -2.37
N ASP A 17 -2.89 13.87 -2.77
CA ASP A 17 -2.26 13.57 -4.05
C ASP A 17 -3.29 13.49 -5.17
N GLY A 18 -3.14 14.36 -6.19
CA GLY A 18 -4.10 14.42 -7.29
C GLY A 18 -4.12 13.17 -8.15
N GLU A 19 -2.97 12.52 -8.36
CA GLU A 19 -2.91 11.29 -9.13
C GLU A 19 -3.58 10.13 -8.39
N PHE A 20 -3.34 10.01 -7.09
CA PHE A 20 -3.97 8.97 -6.29
C PHE A 20 -5.48 9.17 -6.22
N THR A 21 -5.95 10.37 -5.92
CA THR A 21 -7.38 10.64 -5.78
C THR A 21 -8.13 10.43 -7.10
N LEU A 22 -7.50 10.76 -8.22
CA LEU A 22 -8.08 10.50 -9.54
C LEU A 22 -8.15 9.00 -9.83
N ALA A 23 -7.07 8.26 -9.59
CA ALA A 23 -7.01 6.82 -9.84
C ALA A 23 -7.93 6.04 -8.90
N ALA A 24 -8.13 6.53 -7.67
CA ALA A 24 -8.94 5.86 -6.66
C ALA A 24 -10.42 6.26 -6.66
N ARG A 25 -10.82 7.22 -7.51
CA ARG A 25 -12.22 7.69 -7.51
C ARG A 25 -13.19 6.53 -7.67
N TYR A 26 -14.29 6.56 -6.91
CA TYR A 26 -15.32 5.52 -6.84
C TYR A 26 -14.86 4.22 -6.17
N TRP A 27 -13.63 4.14 -5.70
CA TRP A 27 -13.11 2.94 -5.08
C TRP A 27 -13.63 2.81 -3.64
N ASN A 28 -14.16 1.63 -3.33
CA ASN A 28 -14.57 1.26 -1.97
C ASN A 28 -13.86 -0.03 -1.62
N ALA A 29 -12.96 0.02 -0.64
CA ALA A 29 -12.18 -1.15 -0.28
C ALA A 29 -11.63 -1.04 1.13
N ARG A 30 -11.40 -2.19 1.75
CA ARG A 30 -10.52 -2.28 2.91
C ARG A 30 -9.29 -3.05 2.47
N LEU A 31 -8.17 -2.37 2.47
CA LEU A 31 -6.90 -2.89 2.01
C LEU A 31 -6.07 -3.32 3.21
N ARG A 32 -5.64 -4.58 3.23
CA ARG A 32 -4.70 -5.04 4.24
C ARG A 32 -3.29 -4.94 3.65
N LEU A 33 -2.43 -4.18 4.32
CA LEU A 33 -1.00 -4.12 4.01
C LEU A 33 -0.26 -4.81 5.14
N PHE A 34 0.52 -5.85 4.85
CA PHE A 34 1.33 -6.45 5.90
C PHE A 34 2.82 -6.26 5.62
N ILE A 35 3.56 -5.89 6.65
CA ILE A 35 5.01 -5.64 6.61
C ILE A 35 5.61 -6.60 7.61
N GLY A 36 6.06 -7.78 7.15
CA GLY A 36 6.47 -8.84 8.06
C GLY A 36 5.31 -9.22 8.98
N PRO A 37 5.49 -9.14 10.32
CA PRO A 37 4.42 -9.50 11.26
C PRO A 37 3.39 -8.40 11.51
N ASP A 38 3.60 -7.19 10.99
CA ASP A 38 2.75 -6.04 11.28
C ASP A 38 1.67 -5.86 10.21
N ASP A 39 0.42 -5.74 10.66
CA ASP A 39 -0.73 -5.51 9.79
C ASP A 39 -1.19 -4.05 9.86
N TYR A 40 -1.51 -3.50 8.68
CA TYR A 40 -2.10 -2.17 8.52
C TYR A 40 -3.35 -2.30 7.66
N TYR A 41 -4.43 -1.65 8.06
CA TYR A 41 -5.68 -1.65 7.30
C TYR A 41 -5.98 -0.25 6.80
N VAL A 42 -6.13 -0.11 5.48
CA VAL A 42 -6.46 1.16 4.83
C VAL A 42 -7.90 1.09 4.37
N ASP A 43 -8.74 1.96 4.90
CA ASP A 43 -10.15 2.04 4.51
C ASP A 43 -10.31 3.12 3.44
N VAL A 44 -10.80 2.73 2.27
CA VAL A 44 -11.08 3.66 1.16
C VAL A 44 -12.59 3.68 0.94
N VAL A 45 -13.17 4.86 0.99
CA VAL A 45 -14.61 5.09 0.79
C VAL A 45 -14.79 6.15 -0.29
N ASP A 46 -15.40 5.75 -1.40
CA ASP A 46 -15.62 6.63 -2.56
C ASP A 46 -14.35 7.38 -2.99
N GLY A 47 -13.23 6.66 -3.00
CA GLY A 47 -11.94 7.20 -3.43
C GLY A 47 -11.21 8.03 -2.41
N VAL A 48 -11.72 8.15 -1.20
CA VAL A 48 -11.09 8.89 -0.10
C VAL A 48 -10.57 7.90 0.93
N VAL A 49 -9.33 8.07 1.35
CA VAL A 49 -8.78 7.24 2.43
C VAL A 49 -9.39 7.75 3.73
N ALA A 50 -10.31 6.96 4.29
CA ALA A 50 -11.03 7.32 5.51
C ALA A 50 -10.17 7.11 6.76
N GLY A 51 -9.21 6.20 6.70
CA GLY A 51 -8.32 5.96 7.82
C GLY A 51 -7.33 4.84 7.54
N LEU A 52 -6.30 4.78 8.37
CA LEU A 52 -5.33 3.70 8.38
C LEU A 52 -5.20 3.23 9.83
N ARG A 53 -5.43 1.95 10.05
CA ARG A 53 -5.37 1.35 11.39
C ARG A 53 -4.16 0.43 11.50
N VAL A 54 -3.47 0.48 12.64
CA VAL A 54 -2.27 -0.31 12.92
C VAL A 54 -2.61 -1.39 13.94
N GLY A 55 -2.06 -2.60 13.74
CA GLY A 55 -2.20 -3.68 14.70
C GLY A 55 -3.60 -4.29 14.74
N ALA A 56 -4.34 -4.18 13.64
CA ALA A 56 -5.65 -4.81 13.55
C ALA A 56 -5.52 -6.33 13.64
N THR A 57 -6.58 -6.99 14.12
CA THR A 57 -6.59 -8.45 14.22
C THR A 57 -6.77 -9.07 12.85
N GLY A 58 -6.29 -10.29 12.66
CA GLY A 58 -6.47 -11.02 11.41
C GLY A 58 -7.92 -11.37 11.09
N PHE A 59 -8.85 -11.02 11.98
CA PHE A 59 -10.29 -11.24 11.80
C PHE A 59 -11.01 -10.08 11.13
N ASP A 60 -10.34 -8.93 10.96
CA ASP A 60 -10.97 -7.80 10.27
C ASP A 60 -11.17 -8.15 8.80
N SER A 61 -12.39 -7.94 8.31
CA SER A 61 -12.69 -8.20 6.90
C SER A 61 -11.94 -7.22 5.99
N HIS A 62 -11.49 -7.70 4.86
CA HIS A 62 -10.80 -6.88 3.87
C HIS A 62 -11.04 -7.45 2.46
N THR A 63 -10.92 -6.59 1.45
CA THR A 63 -11.15 -6.98 0.05
C THR A 63 -9.85 -7.30 -0.68
N ILE A 64 -8.75 -6.69 -0.29
CA ILE A 64 -7.44 -6.85 -0.94
C ILE A 64 -6.38 -6.99 0.12
N THR A 65 -5.43 -7.91 -0.09
CA THR A 65 -4.23 -8.04 0.72
C THR A 65 -3.00 -7.78 -0.14
N VAL A 66 -2.13 -6.92 0.33
CA VAL A 66 -0.83 -6.65 -0.29
C VAL A 66 0.23 -6.69 0.81
N GLY A 67 1.30 -7.42 0.58
CA GLY A 67 2.33 -7.44 1.59
C GLY A 67 3.49 -8.36 1.30
N GLY A 68 4.42 -8.39 2.22
CA GLY A 68 5.61 -9.21 2.13
C GLY A 68 6.47 -9.08 3.37
N SER A 69 7.68 -9.62 3.30
CA SER A 69 8.64 -9.53 4.39
C SER A 69 9.08 -8.08 4.61
N VAL A 70 9.66 -7.82 5.79
CA VAL A 70 10.26 -6.50 6.07
C VAL A 70 11.32 -6.17 5.02
N GLU A 71 12.13 -7.15 4.64
CA GLU A 71 13.19 -6.97 3.64
C GLU A 71 12.62 -6.60 2.27
N ALA A 72 11.53 -7.22 1.84
CA ALA A 72 10.86 -6.90 0.58
C ALA A 72 10.35 -5.45 0.59
N TRP A 73 9.74 -5.03 1.70
CA TRP A 73 9.27 -3.66 1.84
C TRP A 73 10.42 -2.64 1.84
N GLU A 74 11.53 -2.96 2.48
CA GLU A 74 12.72 -2.08 2.45
C GLU A 74 13.20 -1.86 1.02
N GLU A 75 13.18 -2.90 0.19
CA GLU A 75 13.57 -2.80 -1.22
C GLU A 75 12.56 -1.99 -2.04
N ILE A 76 11.25 -2.23 -1.82
CA ILE A 76 10.19 -1.51 -2.54
C ILE A 76 10.24 0.00 -2.21
N LEU A 77 10.48 0.35 -0.96
CA LEU A 77 10.49 1.73 -0.51
C LEU A 77 11.85 2.41 -0.60
N ALA A 78 12.86 1.72 -1.14
CA ALA A 78 14.15 2.33 -1.39
C ALA A 78 14.01 3.49 -2.39
N ALA A 79 14.82 4.54 -2.22
CA ALA A 79 14.77 5.71 -3.11
C ALA A 79 14.98 5.32 -4.59
N THR A 80 15.86 4.34 -4.82
CA THR A 80 16.07 3.75 -6.14
C THR A 80 15.87 2.24 -6.01
N PRO A 81 14.66 1.72 -6.25
CA PRO A 81 14.40 0.30 -6.09
C PRO A 81 15.21 -0.55 -7.05
N ARG A 82 15.62 -1.74 -6.58
CA ARG A 82 16.24 -2.72 -7.45
C ARG A 82 15.22 -3.23 -8.48
N PRO A 83 15.68 -3.87 -9.60
CA PRO A 83 14.76 -4.38 -10.61
C PRO A 83 13.63 -5.22 -10.02
N PHE A 84 12.40 -4.97 -10.50
CA PHE A 84 11.15 -5.63 -10.10
C PHE A 84 10.69 -5.32 -8.67
N TYR A 85 11.27 -4.31 -8.00
CA TYR A 85 10.75 -3.78 -6.75
C TYR A 85 10.08 -2.41 -6.90
N GLN A 86 9.92 -1.91 -8.13
CA GLN A 86 9.39 -0.58 -8.37
C GLN A 86 7.90 -0.44 -8.04
N ASP A 87 7.13 -1.53 -8.06
CA ASP A 87 5.74 -1.53 -7.65
C ASP A 87 5.32 -2.90 -7.11
N PHE A 88 4.08 -2.99 -6.59
CA PHE A 88 3.58 -4.23 -5.98
C PHE A 88 3.49 -5.38 -6.97
N TRP A 89 3.05 -5.10 -8.20
CA TRP A 89 2.87 -6.16 -9.21
C TRP A 89 4.20 -6.80 -9.61
N SER A 90 5.20 -5.97 -9.86
CA SER A 90 6.54 -6.46 -10.22
C SER A 90 7.13 -7.30 -9.09
N ALA A 91 6.99 -6.84 -7.84
CA ALA A 91 7.47 -7.59 -6.68
C ALA A 91 6.69 -8.89 -6.48
N PHE A 92 5.38 -8.89 -6.74
CA PHE A 92 4.56 -10.10 -6.70
C PHE A 92 5.06 -11.13 -7.72
N MET A 93 5.31 -10.69 -8.95
CA MET A 93 5.74 -11.59 -10.03
C MET A 93 7.14 -12.15 -9.85
N ARG A 94 8.06 -11.40 -9.23
CA ARG A 94 9.48 -11.73 -9.22
C ARG A 94 10.08 -11.99 -7.84
N HIS A 95 9.47 -11.49 -6.77
CA HIS A 95 10.08 -11.50 -5.45
C HIS A 95 9.19 -12.07 -4.35
N GLY A 96 8.14 -12.82 -4.74
CA GLY A 96 7.28 -13.49 -3.76
C GLY A 96 6.42 -12.54 -2.91
N PHE A 97 6.24 -11.30 -3.34
CA PHE A 97 5.34 -10.37 -2.69
C PHE A 97 3.89 -10.86 -2.85
N THR A 98 3.04 -10.61 -1.89
CA THR A 98 1.67 -11.10 -1.90
C THR A 98 0.69 -10.04 -2.41
N ILE A 99 -0.11 -10.41 -3.40
CA ILE A 99 -1.30 -9.66 -3.81
C ILE A 99 -2.43 -10.68 -3.88
N SER A 100 -3.45 -10.52 -3.05
CA SER A 100 -4.57 -11.47 -3.03
C SER A 100 -5.87 -10.76 -2.67
N GLY A 101 -6.98 -11.49 -2.77
CA GLY A 101 -8.31 -10.98 -2.50
C GLY A 101 -9.11 -10.82 -3.78
N ASP A 102 -9.87 -9.75 -3.90
CA ASP A 102 -10.69 -9.47 -5.09
C ASP A 102 -9.80 -8.97 -6.23
N LEU A 103 -9.40 -9.87 -7.11
CA LEU A 103 -8.50 -9.55 -8.22
C LEU A 103 -9.12 -8.59 -9.25
N GLU A 104 -10.44 -8.59 -9.41
CA GLU A 104 -11.09 -7.63 -10.28
C GLU A 104 -10.87 -6.21 -9.78
N LEU A 105 -11.01 -6.01 -8.46
CA LEU A 105 -10.73 -4.71 -7.84
C LEU A 105 -9.25 -4.36 -7.91
N VAL A 106 -8.36 -5.34 -7.76
CA VAL A 106 -6.92 -5.11 -7.91
C VAL A 106 -6.62 -4.56 -9.30
N TYR A 107 -7.13 -5.21 -10.35
CA TYR A 107 -6.90 -4.75 -11.72
C TYR A 107 -7.56 -3.40 -11.99
N ALA A 108 -8.80 -3.22 -11.52
CA ALA A 108 -9.54 -1.98 -11.76
C ALA A 108 -8.86 -0.76 -11.14
N TYR A 109 -8.26 -0.93 -9.96
CA TYR A 109 -7.65 0.17 -9.21
C TYR A 109 -6.15 0.05 -9.05
N TYR A 110 -5.50 -0.70 -9.93
CA TYR A 110 -4.05 -0.89 -9.84
C TYR A 110 -3.29 0.43 -9.96
N GLY A 111 -3.79 1.38 -10.73
CA GLY A 111 -3.20 2.73 -10.82
C GLY A 111 -3.12 3.41 -9.46
N ALA A 112 -4.16 3.25 -8.64
CA ALA A 112 -4.17 3.79 -7.27
C ALA A 112 -3.14 3.06 -6.40
N LEU A 113 -3.07 1.73 -6.48
CA LEU A 113 -2.09 0.95 -5.72
C LEU A 113 -0.66 1.33 -6.10
N ARG A 114 -0.39 1.49 -7.39
CA ARG A 114 0.93 1.89 -7.88
C ARG A 114 1.32 3.28 -7.38
N ARG A 115 0.39 4.22 -7.42
CA ARG A 115 0.65 5.57 -6.91
C ARG A 115 0.87 5.56 -5.41
N MET A 116 0.14 4.70 -4.68
CA MET A 116 0.34 4.51 -3.25
C MET A 116 1.78 4.12 -2.93
N VAL A 117 2.37 3.19 -3.69
CA VAL A 117 3.78 2.79 -3.51
C VAL A 117 4.69 4.00 -3.64
N ASP A 118 4.48 4.82 -4.66
CA ASP A 118 5.32 6.02 -4.88
C ASP A 118 5.22 6.99 -3.70
N ILE A 119 4.02 7.17 -3.17
CA ILE A 119 3.79 8.06 -2.02
C ILE A 119 4.44 7.50 -0.76
N LEU A 120 4.26 6.20 -0.49
CA LEU A 120 4.90 5.54 0.66
C LEU A 120 6.42 5.61 0.56
N ARG A 121 6.97 5.43 -0.65
CA ARG A 121 8.41 5.56 -0.89
C ARG A 121 8.91 6.96 -0.56
N THR A 122 8.19 7.97 -1.00
CA THR A 122 8.54 9.36 -0.72
C THR A 122 8.55 9.63 0.78
N ILE A 123 7.50 9.22 1.50
CA ILE A 123 7.40 9.40 2.95
C ILE A 123 8.54 8.67 3.66
N HIS A 124 8.80 7.43 3.30
CA HIS A 124 9.84 6.62 3.92
C HIS A 124 11.22 7.26 3.79
N ASN A 125 11.53 7.81 2.62
CA ASN A 125 12.83 8.42 2.37
C ASN A 125 12.98 9.82 2.96
N GLU A 126 11.88 10.56 3.15
CA GLU A 126 11.90 11.84 3.85
C GLU A 126 12.20 11.67 5.33
N GLU A 127 11.83 10.54 5.93
CA GLU A 127 12.01 10.26 7.35
C GLU A 127 13.34 9.55 7.66
N SER A 128 14.13 9.28 6.64
CA SER A 128 15.41 8.57 6.78
C SER A 128 16.54 9.51 7.16
#